data_a1a6bf69f1591722da674ab281bd3ab4
#
_entry.id   a1a6bf69f1591722da674ab281bd3ab4
#
_cell.length_a   1.000
_cell.length_b   1.000
_cell.length_c   1.000
_cell.angle_alpha   90.00
_cell.angle_beta   90.00
_cell.angle_gamma   90.00
#
_symmetry.space_group_name_H-M   'P 1'
#
loop_
_entity.id
_entity.type
_entity.pdbx_description
1 polymer ?
#
loop_
_entity_poly.entity_id
_entity_poly.type
_entity_poly.pdbx_seq_one_letter_code
_entity_poly.pdbx_strand_id
1 'polypeptide(L)'
;MGHKDVMSGNGCFYANFKPDRGNYTKDGNLITAKVGSYSPNSNGLYDMAGNVAEWTSTIYTEAGVDAMNDINPQLKYNAALEDPYRLKKKSVRGGSWKDPESLIRSAWRSWEYQNQPRSYIGFRCVRSLANSISGKQKRR
;
A
#
# COMPACT_ATOMS: atom_id res chain seq x y z
N MET A 1 -6.02 -3.86 -13.78
CA MET A 1 -5.14 -5.04 -13.87
C MET A 1 -3.78 -4.57 -13.37
N GLY A 2 -3.24 -5.15 -12.29
CA GLY A 2 -1.85 -4.93 -11.94
C GLY A 2 -0.95 -5.61 -12.98
N HIS A 3 0.19 -5.00 -13.31
CA HIS A 3 1.18 -5.67 -14.13
C HIS A 3 1.54 -6.99 -13.46
N LYS A 4 1.52 -8.09 -14.21
CA LYS A 4 1.94 -9.41 -13.72
C LYS A 4 3.45 -9.41 -13.42
N ASP A 5 4.20 -8.58 -14.14
CA ASP A 5 5.64 -8.43 -14.04
C ASP A 5 5.98 -7.01 -13.64
N VAL A 6 6.96 -6.84 -12.77
CA VAL A 6 7.47 -5.53 -12.35
C VAL A 6 8.42 -4.89 -13.36
N MET A 7 8.71 -5.58 -14.47
CA MET A 7 9.63 -5.13 -15.50
C MET A 7 8.98 -5.22 -16.88
N SER A 8 9.18 -4.21 -17.71
CA SER A 8 8.74 -4.22 -19.11
C SER A 8 9.58 -5.19 -19.95
N GLY A 9 9.06 -5.61 -21.11
CA GLY A 9 9.83 -6.35 -22.10
C GLY A 9 11.12 -5.68 -22.55
N ASN A 10 11.23 -4.37 -22.37
CA ASN A 10 12.42 -3.56 -22.68
C ASN A 10 13.38 -3.40 -21.47
N GLY A 11 13.16 -4.13 -20.39
CA GLY A 11 14.03 -4.09 -19.21
C GLY A 11 13.82 -2.91 -18.25
N CYS A 12 12.80 -2.07 -18.47
CA CYS A 12 12.48 -0.97 -17.57
C CYS A 12 11.60 -1.46 -16.40
N PHE A 13 11.94 -1.05 -15.18
CA PHE A 13 11.10 -1.35 -14.02
C PHE A 13 9.88 -0.43 -13.95
N TYR A 14 8.79 -0.97 -13.39
CA TYR A 14 7.53 -0.24 -13.17
C TYR A 14 7.34 0.24 -11.73
N ALA A 15 8.30 -0.07 -10.85
CA ALA A 15 8.23 0.25 -9.43
C ALA A 15 9.63 0.39 -8.83
N ASN A 16 9.73 1.12 -7.73
CA ASN A 16 10.93 1.17 -6.89
C ASN A 16 10.83 0.07 -5.81
N PHE A 17 11.73 -0.90 -5.88
CA PHE A 17 11.76 -2.06 -4.96
C PHE A 17 13.19 -2.62 -4.92
N LYS A 18 13.42 -3.67 -4.15
CA LYS A 18 14.70 -4.37 -4.11
C LYS A 18 14.77 -5.44 -5.20
N PRO A 19 15.39 -5.16 -6.39
CA PRO A 19 15.28 -6.04 -7.55
C PRO A 19 15.98 -7.39 -7.36
N ASP A 20 17.24 -7.37 -6.87
CA ASP A 20 18.10 -8.55 -6.79
C ASP A 20 19.06 -8.52 -5.59
N ARG A 21 19.64 -9.67 -5.27
CA ARG A 21 20.75 -9.74 -4.33
C ARG A 21 22.00 -9.10 -4.96
N GLY A 22 22.56 -8.08 -4.30
CA GLY A 22 23.83 -7.46 -4.68
C GLY A 22 23.73 -6.24 -5.61
N ASN A 23 22.61 -6.02 -6.31
CA ASN A 23 22.36 -4.81 -7.08
C ASN A 23 21.05 -4.15 -6.68
N TYR A 24 21.07 -3.42 -5.58
CA TYR A 24 19.89 -2.75 -5.01
C TYR A 24 19.49 -1.47 -5.74
N THR A 25 20.26 -1.04 -6.72
CA THR A 25 20.01 0.19 -7.50
C THR A 25 19.62 -0.12 -8.95
N LYS A 26 19.34 -1.37 -9.27
CA LYS A 26 19.00 -1.79 -10.64
C LYS A 26 17.73 -1.13 -11.18
N ASP A 27 16.79 -0.79 -10.30
CA ASP A 27 15.58 -0.02 -10.60
C ASP A 27 15.80 1.50 -10.69
N GLY A 28 17.06 1.97 -10.45
CA GLY A 28 17.47 3.36 -10.52
C GLY A 28 17.55 4.07 -9.16
N ASN A 29 17.12 3.44 -8.07
CA ASN A 29 17.07 4.07 -6.75
C ASN A 29 17.58 3.13 -5.65
N LEU A 30 18.33 3.67 -4.69
CA LEU A 30 18.82 2.93 -3.52
C LEU A 30 17.79 2.95 -2.36
N ILE A 31 17.06 4.05 -2.28
CA ILE A 31 16.02 4.30 -1.27
C ILE A 31 14.74 4.80 -1.98
N THR A 32 13.98 5.68 -1.36
CA THR A 32 12.77 6.23 -1.97
C THR A 32 13.05 7.00 -3.27
N ALA A 33 12.21 6.78 -4.28
CA ALA A 33 12.17 7.56 -5.50
C ALA A 33 11.24 8.78 -5.35
N LYS A 34 11.41 9.77 -6.24
CA LYS A 34 10.44 10.86 -6.36
C LYS A 34 9.06 10.29 -6.71
N VAL A 35 8.03 10.79 -6.06
CA VAL A 35 6.63 10.39 -6.34
C VAL A 35 6.31 10.61 -7.82
N GLY A 36 5.67 9.62 -8.44
CA GLY A 36 5.29 9.67 -9.84
C GLY A 36 6.44 9.45 -10.83
N SER A 37 7.57 8.90 -10.39
CA SER A 37 8.69 8.56 -11.28
C SER A 37 8.42 7.38 -12.20
N TYR A 38 7.46 6.54 -11.84
CA TYR A 38 7.06 5.36 -12.61
C TYR A 38 5.68 5.57 -13.24
N SER A 39 5.36 4.79 -14.27
CA SER A 39 4.08 4.89 -14.96
C SER A 39 2.90 4.57 -14.03
N PRO A 40 1.78 5.30 -14.16
CA PRO A 40 0.59 5.01 -13.37
C PRO A 40 -0.08 3.71 -13.80
N ASN A 41 -0.88 3.15 -12.92
CA ASN A 41 -1.74 2.03 -13.26
C ASN A 41 -2.91 2.47 -14.18
N SER A 42 -3.76 1.52 -14.60
CA SER A 42 -4.93 1.78 -15.47
C SER A 42 -5.97 2.77 -14.89
N ASN A 43 -5.91 3.03 -13.59
CA ASN A 43 -6.77 4.01 -12.91
C ASN A 43 -6.09 5.37 -12.72
N GLY A 44 -4.90 5.59 -13.31
CA GLY A 44 -4.14 6.83 -13.17
C GLY A 44 -3.44 6.98 -11.81
N LEU A 45 -3.31 5.92 -11.01
CA LEU A 45 -2.67 5.96 -9.69
C LEU A 45 -1.21 5.59 -9.80
N TYR A 46 -0.34 6.43 -9.24
CA TYR A 46 1.11 6.25 -9.20
C TYR A 46 1.54 5.52 -7.92
N ASP A 47 2.68 4.85 -7.98
CA ASP A 47 3.40 4.26 -6.85
C ASP A 47 2.52 3.32 -5.98
N MET A 48 1.60 2.58 -6.62
CA MET A 48 0.74 1.61 -5.94
C MET A 48 1.47 0.31 -5.57
N ALA A 49 2.67 0.14 -6.10
CA ALA A 49 3.59 -0.96 -5.81
C ALA A 49 4.98 -0.38 -5.59
N GLY A 50 5.63 -0.75 -4.49
CA GLY A 50 6.98 -0.28 -4.16
C GLY A 50 7.03 1.18 -3.70
N ASN A 51 8.19 1.78 -3.76
CA ASN A 51 8.57 3.07 -3.22
C ASN A 51 8.45 3.11 -1.69
N VAL A 52 7.30 3.47 -1.13
CA VAL A 52 6.99 3.30 0.29
C VAL A 52 5.74 2.48 0.47
N ALA A 53 5.75 1.58 1.44
CA ALA A 53 4.54 0.88 1.84
C ALA A 53 3.55 1.88 2.48
N GLU A 54 2.24 1.62 2.38
CA GLU A 54 1.23 2.58 2.79
C GLU A 54 0.41 2.07 3.97
N TRP A 55 0.26 2.89 5.00
CA TRP A 55 -0.64 2.65 6.11
C TRP A 55 -2.08 2.52 5.64
N THR A 56 -2.80 1.56 6.20
CA THR A 56 -4.25 1.47 6.07
C THR A 56 -4.94 1.70 7.41
N SER A 57 -6.23 2.03 7.38
CA SER A 57 -7.05 2.13 8.61
C SER A 57 -7.41 0.78 9.21
N THR A 58 -7.13 -0.31 8.51
CA THR A 58 -7.51 -1.68 8.91
C THR A 58 -6.48 -2.26 9.87
N ILE A 59 -6.93 -2.88 10.97
CA ILE A 59 -6.03 -3.67 11.82
C ILE A 59 -5.55 -4.91 11.08
N TYR A 60 -4.35 -5.35 11.46
CA TYR A 60 -3.81 -6.60 10.94
C TYR A 60 -4.20 -7.76 11.85
N THR A 61 -4.74 -8.81 11.25
CA THR A 61 -5.00 -10.10 11.91
C THR A 61 -4.34 -11.21 11.10
N GLU A 62 -3.74 -12.17 11.79
CA GLU A 62 -3.06 -13.31 11.14
C GLU A 62 -4.07 -14.23 10.42
N ALA A 63 -5.26 -14.38 10.96
CA ALA A 63 -6.37 -15.09 10.32
C ALA A 63 -6.85 -14.41 9.01
N GLY A 64 -6.33 -13.22 8.71
CA GLY A 64 -6.79 -12.45 7.56
C GLY A 64 -8.21 -11.95 7.74
N VAL A 65 -8.79 -11.52 6.62
CA VAL A 65 -10.20 -11.12 6.54
C VAL A 65 -11.10 -12.26 6.05
N ASP A 66 -10.51 -13.43 5.79
CA ASP A 66 -11.19 -14.59 5.22
C ASP A 66 -12.24 -15.20 6.19
N ALA A 67 -12.12 -14.90 7.49
CA ALA A 67 -13.12 -15.28 8.50
C ALA A 67 -14.35 -14.36 8.52
N MET A 68 -14.36 -13.28 7.74
CA MET A 68 -15.45 -12.33 7.68
C MET A 68 -16.26 -12.56 6.39
N ASN A 69 -17.52 -12.94 6.53
CA ASN A 69 -18.47 -13.13 5.42
C ASN A 69 -18.89 -11.80 4.77
N ASP A 70 -17.98 -10.88 4.55
CA ASP A 70 -18.26 -9.58 3.94
C ASP A 70 -17.44 -9.42 2.64
N ILE A 71 -18.03 -8.77 1.65
CA ILE A 71 -17.41 -8.54 0.32
C ILE A 71 -16.17 -7.62 0.45
N ASN A 72 -16.17 -6.69 1.39
CA ASN A 72 -15.05 -5.78 1.67
C ASN A 72 -14.83 -5.62 3.18
N PRO A 73 -14.38 -6.65 3.88
CA PRO A 73 -14.24 -6.60 5.32
C PRO A 73 -13.20 -5.56 5.73
N GLN A 74 -13.63 -4.56 6.49
CA GLN A 74 -12.76 -3.51 7.05
C GLN A 74 -12.85 -3.52 8.56
N LEU A 75 -11.88 -4.13 9.19
CA LEU A 75 -11.76 -4.08 10.64
C LEU A 75 -11.00 -2.82 11.05
N LYS A 76 -11.75 -1.71 11.29
CA LYS A 76 -11.17 -0.44 11.72
C LYS A 76 -11.14 -0.38 13.24
N TYR A 77 -9.97 -0.17 13.80
CA TYR A 77 -9.79 0.02 15.22
C TYR A 77 -8.56 0.90 15.47
N ASN A 78 -8.69 1.92 16.29
CA ASN A 78 -7.57 2.73 16.76
C ASN A 78 -7.25 2.32 18.19
N ALA A 79 -6.19 1.57 18.35
CA ALA A 79 -5.78 1.07 19.64
C ALA A 79 -5.30 2.21 20.57
N ALA A 80 -5.77 2.21 21.79
CA ALA A 80 -5.30 3.09 22.85
C ALA A 80 -3.91 2.65 23.36
N LEU A 81 -3.27 3.48 24.20
CA LEU A 81 -1.95 3.15 24.75
C LEU A 81 -1.98 1.89 25.61
N GLU A 82 -3.06 1.67 26.34
CA GLU A 82 -3.26 0.57 27.26
C GLU A 82 -3.62 -0.74 26.55
N ASP A 83 -4.02 -0.66 25.29
CA ASP A 83 -4.45 -1.84 24.54
C ASP A 83 -3.30 -2.83 24.33
N PRO A 84 -3.60 -4.13 24.27
CA PRO A 84 -2.63 -5.17 23.95
C PRO A 84 -1.94 -4.92 22.60
N TYR A 85 -0.66 -5.23 22.52
CA TYR A 85 0.15 -5.03 21.31
C TYR A 85 -0.47 -5.62 20.03
N ARG A 86 -1.17 -6.74 20.14
CA ARG A 86 -1.86 -7.37 19.00
C ARG A 86 -2.88 -6.44 18.33
N LEU A 87 -3.55 -5.57 19.09
CA LEU A 87 -4.53 -4.62 18.57
C LEU A 87 -3.87 -3.36 17.96
N LYS A 88 -2.59 -3.12 18.25
CA LYS A 88 -1.82 -2.00 17.71
C LYS A 88 -1.22 -2.26 16.33
N LYS A 89 -1.34 -3.49 15.81
CA LYS A 89 -0.89 -3.83 14.47
C LYS A 89 -1.84 -3.27 13.42
N LYS A 90 -1.34 -2.44 12.51
CA LYS A 90 -2.05 -1.93 11.34
C LYS A 90 -1.58 -2.62 10.08
N SER A 91 -2.51 -2.90 9.18
CA SER A 91 -2.16 -3.43 7.87
C SER A 91 -1.43 -2.37 7.05
N VAL A 92 -0.34 -2.78 6.40
CA VAL A 92 0.47 -1.98 5.49
C VAL A 92 0.44 -2.65 4.12
N ARG A 93 0.35 -1.86 3.06
CA ARG A 93 0.14 -2.35 1.69
C ARG A 93 1.16 -1.75 0.71
N GLY A 94 1.27 -2.38 -0.47
CA GLY A 94 2.07 -1.89 -1.59
C GLY A 94 3.54 -2.30 -1.58
N GLY A 95 4.09 -2.65 -0.39
CA GLY A 95 5.52 -2.89 -0.24
C GLY A 95 6.36 -1.62 -0.45
N SER A 96 7.66 -1.72 -0.32
CA SER A 96 8.56 -0.57 -0.32
C SER A 96 9.85 -0.84 -1.09
N TRP A 97 10.69 0.21 -1.24
CA TRP A 97 12.01 0.14 -1.87
C TRP A 97 12.93 -0.95 -1.32
N LYS A 98 12.74 -1.37 -0.07
CA LYS A 98 13.56 -2.42 0.57
C LYS A 98 13.04 -3.84 0.35
N ASP A 99 11.83 -3.97 -0.17
CA ASP A 99 11.12 -5.25 -0.29
C ASP A 99 11.34 -5.88 -1.67
N PRO A 100 11.47 -7.22 -1.77
CA PRO A 100 11.58 -7.91 -3.03
C PRO A 100 10.26 -7.88 -3.82
N GLU A 101 10.31 -8.20 -5.10
CA GLU A 101 9.17 -8.23 -6.02
C GLU A 101 7.94 -8.94 -5.46
N SER A 102 8.12 -10.06 -4.79
CA SER A 102 7.02 -10.85 -4.22
C SER A 102 6.19 -10.09 -3.19
N LEU A 103 6.78 -9.11 -2.51
CA LEU A 103 6.16 -8.36 -1.42
C LEU A 103 5.57 -7.01 -1.87
N ILE A 104 5.85 -6.54 -3.09
CA ILE A 104 5.27 -5.30 -3.62
C ILE A 104 3.96 -5.53 -4.39
N ARG A 105 3.45 -6.76 -4.41
CA ARG A 105 2.18 -7.10 -5.06
C ARG A 105 1.00 -6.50 -4.30
N SER A 106 -0.03 -6.06 -5.03
CA SER A 106 -1.25 -5.48 -4.44
C SER A 106 -1.99 -6.43 -3.49
N ALA A 107 -1.88 -7.74 -3.70
CA ALA A 107 -2.45 -8.76 -2.82
C ALA A 107 -1.67 -8.95 -1.51
N TRP A 108 -0.39 -8.57 -1.48
CA TRP A 108 0.44 -8.76 -0.29
C TRP A 108 -0.01 -7.85 0.85
N ARG A 109 -0.05 -8.40 2.06
CA ARG A 109 -0.36 -7.70 3.31
C ARG A 109 0.80 -7.87 4.28
N SER A 110 1.32 -6.78 4.76
CA SER A 110 2.23 -6.75 5.90
C SER A 110 1.62 -5.93 7.04
N TRP A 111 2.34 -5.77 8.11
CA TRP A 111 1.89 -4.99 9.25
C TRP A 111 3.05 -4.26 9.91
N GLU A 112 2.70 -3.21 10.63
CA GLU A 112 3.58 -2.53 11.58
C GLU A 112 2.74 -2.03 12.76
N TYR A 113 3.37 -1.75 13.87
CA TYR A 113 2.70 -1.14 15.02
C TYR A 113 2.36 0.32 14.72
N GLN A 114 1.12 0.73 14.98
CA GLN A 114 0.60 2.07 14.64
C GLN A 114 1.40 3.23 15.25
N ASN A 115 2.16 2.99 16.31
CA ASN A 115 2.98 3.97 17.02
C ASN A 115 4.47 3.88 16.65
N GLN A 116 4.84 3.10 15.64
CA GLN A 116 6.22 2.94 15.20
C GLN A 116 6.42 3.61 13.83
N PRO A 117 7.12 4.74 13.76
CA PRO A 117 7.49 5.35 12.49
C PRO A 117 8.54 4.50 11.79
N ARG A 118 8.42 4.41 10.45
CA ARG A 118 9.39 3.71 9.59
C ARG A 118 9.70 4.56 8.36
N SER A 119 10.97 4.61 7.96
CA SER A 119 11.42 5.35 6.78
C SER A 119 10.90 4.77 5.45
N TYR A 120 10.37 3.57 5.47
CA TYR A 120 9.83 2.85 4.31
C TYR A 120 8.30 2.72 4.33
N ILE A 121 7.61 3.39 5.26
CA ILE A 121 6.15 3.42 5.34
C ILE A 121 5.66 4.87 5.29
N GLY A 122 4.76 5.14 4.37
CA GLY A 122 4.05 6.40 4.21
C GLY A 122 2.55 6.22 4.29
N PHE A 123 1.79 7.16 3.74
CA PHE A 123 0.34 7.09 3.68
C PHE A 123 -0.20 7.78 2.43
N ARG A 124 -1.39 7.40 2.05
CA ARG A 124 -2.16 8.02 0.96
C ARG A 124 -3.54 8.39 1.46
N CYS A 125 -3.94 9.64 1.23
CA CYS A 125 -5.30 10.09 1.54
C CYS A 125 -6.27 9.63 0.46
N VAL A 126 -7.43 9.12 0.89
CA VAL A 126 -8.54 8.75 0.02
C VAL A 126 -9.84 9.37 0.55
N ARG A 127 -10.78 9.67 -0.35
CA ARG A 127 -12.13 10.10 0.01
C ARG A 127 -13.17 9.32 -0.77
N SER A 128 -14.33 9.09 -0.17
CA SER A 128 -15.47 8.49 -0.87
C SER A 128 -16.10 9.49 -1.85
N LEU A 129 -16.42 9.03 -3.06
CA LEU A 129 -17.21 9.80 -4.03
C LEU A 129 -18.68 9.88 -3.66
N ALA A 130 -19.22 8.99 -2.82
CA ALA A 130 -20.64 8.94 -2.47
C ALA A 130 -21.17 10.25 -1.86
N ASN A 131 -20.32 11.02 -1.19
CA ASN A 131 -20.71 12.31 -0.62
C ASN A 131 -20.77 13.47 -1.64
N SER A 132 -20.27 13.30 -2.87
CA SER A 132 -20.32 14.33 -3.91
C SER A 132 -21.61 14.31 -4.74
N ILE A 133 -22.35 13.21 -4.71
CA ILE A 133 -23.61 13.05 -5.47
C ILE A 133 -24.82 13.62 -4.70
N SER A 134 -24.76 13.66 -3.37
CA SER A 134 -25.84 14.16 -2.51
C SER A 134 -26.02 15.68 -2.52
N GLY A 135 -25.07 16.44 -3.07
CA GLY A 135 -25.09 17.92 -3.07
C GLY A 135 -25.80 18.60 -4.23
N LYS A 136 -26.31 17.85 -5.24
CA LYS A 136 -26.90 18.43 -6.46
C LYS A 136 -28.41 18.28 -6.62
N GLN A 137 -29.13 17.91 -5.58
CA GLN A 137 -30.59 17.79 -5.68
C GLN A 137 -31.32 18.67 -4.66
N LYS A 138 -31.14 20.01 -4.75
CA LYS A 138 -32.10 21.00 -4.23
C LYS A 138 -31.92 22.34 -4.94
N ARG A 139 -32.41 22.45 -6.15
CA ARG A 139 -32.93 23.70 -6.73
C ARG A 139 -34.01 23.34 -7.74
N ARG A 140 -35.23 23.28 -7.27
CA ARG A 140 -36.47 23.62 -7.96
C ARG A 140 -37.28 24.46 -7.02
#